data_02dbc177b94a96abc01f4b860c7da03c
#
_entry.id   02dbc177b94a96abc01f4b860c7da03c
#
_cell.length_a   1.000
_cell.length_b   1.000
_cell.length_c   1.000
_cell.angle_alpha   90.00
_cell.angle_beta   90.00
_cell.angle_gamma   90.00
#
_symmetry.space_group_name_H-M   'P 1'
#
loop_
_entity.id
_entity.type
_entity.pdbx_description
1 polymer ?
#
loop_
_entity_poly.entity_id
_entity_poly.type
_entity_poly.pdbx_seq_one_letter_code
_entity_poly.pdbx_strand_id
1 'polypeptide(L)'
;MRLVVVEFMTLDGVMEAPGFEEHRTGRSGWAMRVSDAELQAFSAEQINRADALLFGRTTFNIWAAFWPTAPKPAAPMAARIAALPKYVVSRTLPDSDWANTTILRGDLETEIRQLKEQDGGELLAYGSADLVAGLLELDLVDEMRIILFPIILGSGKRLFRDEADLRYLRLLSTATTSSGVVILTYERAGAELPAAEEAAAAYYWTDDQRQFLRAAEETDRILATVVFTDIVESTERAAALGDREWRRVLDRHDTAARAEVERWRGTLVKSTGDGILARFDSPSRALRAALGLGQAAKRIGIEIRAAIHTGEVEFRNDDLGGIAVHIASRVLAEARPGEVLLTRTVRDLVTGVDVEFSARGAATLRGVPGEWELFAASLP
;
A
#
# COMPACT_ATOMS: atom_id res chain seq x y z
N MET A 1 0.44 13.69 34.12
CA MET A 1 -0.61 12.71 33.72
C MET A 1 -0.05 11.71 32.69
N ARG A 2 -0.58 10.50 32.66
CA ARG A 2 -0.26 9.45 31.65
C ARG A 2 -1.23 9.54 30.49
N LEU A 3 -0.76 9.61 29.25
CA LEU A 3 -1.63 9.70 28.08
C LEU A 3 -2.08 8.29 27.65
N VAL A 4 -3.36 8.05 27.76
CA VAL A 4 -4.01 6.77 27.41
C VAL A 4 -4.94 6.98 26.23
N VAL A 5 -4.71 6.26 25.14
CA VAL A 5 -5.57 6.29 23.95
C VAL A 5 -6.54 5.11 24.02
N VAL A 6 -7.83 5.36 23.86
CA VAL A 6 -8.89 4.33 23.79
C VAL A 6 -9.59 4.42 22.45
N GLU A 7 -9.53 3.34 21.67
CA GLU A 7 -10.08 3.32 20.32
C GLU A 7 -10.94 2.10 20.04
N PHE A 8 -12.09 2.35 19.42
CA PHE A 8 -12.96 1.33 18.87
C PHE A 8 -12.51 1.03 17.46
N MET A 9 -12.24 -0.24 17.16
CA MET A 9 -11.70 -0.65 15.88
C MET A 9 -12.36 -1.94 15.39
N THR A 10 -12.61 -2.02 14.10
CA THR A 10 -13.04 -3.25 13.43
C THR A 10 -11.84 -4.14 13.12
N LEU A 11 -12.07 -5.42 12.78
CA LEU A 11 -11.00 -6.36 12.40
C LEU A 11 -10.17 -5.89 11.21
N ASP A 12 -10.76 -5.11 10.31
CA ASP A 12 -10.05 -4.49 9.17
C ASP A 12 -9.51 -3.08 9.47
N GLY A 13 -9.41 -2.71 10.76
CA GLY A 13 -8.72 -1.50 11.22
C GLY A 13 -9.52 -0.20 11.11
N VAL A 14 -10.80 -0.24 10.76
CA VAL A 14 -11.65 0.95 10.64
C VAL A 14 -12.10 1.40 12.02
N MET A 15 -12.00 2.70 12.30
CA MET A 15 -12.45 3.35 13.53
C MET A 15 -13.54 4.40 13.32
N GLU A 16 -13.88 4.72 12.07
CA GLU A 16 -14.86 5.76 11.73
C GLU A 16 -16.30 5.36 12.11
N ALA A 17 -17.04 6.30 12.72
CA ALA A 17 -18.46 6.21 13.06
C ALA A 17 -18.87 4.94 13.83
N PRO A 18 -18.22 4.62 14.95
CA PRO A 18 -18.61 3.47 15.78
C PRO A 18 -19.98 3.66 16.43
N GLY A 19 -20.38 4.91 16.72
CA GLY A 19 -21.64 5.32 17.29
C GLY A 19 -22.69 5.71 16.25
N PHE A 20 -23.50 6.70 16.59
CA PHE A 20 -24.60 7.16 15.75
C PHE A 20 -24.20 8.29 14.78
N GLU A 21 -22.92 8.57 14.64
CA GLU A 21 -22.39 9.57 13.74
C GLU A 21 -22.73 9.24 12.28
N GLU A 22 -22.90 10.26 11.45
CA GLU A 22 -23.09 10.05 10.04
C GLU A 22 -21.80 9.47 9.41
N HIS A 23 -21.97 8.38 8.67
CA HIS A 23 -20.92 7.78 7.86
C HIS A 23 -21.31 7.91 6.39
N ARG A 24 -20.38 8.39 5.55
CA ARG A 24 -20.65 8.62 4.11
C ARG A 24 -21.11 7.38 3.34
N THR A 25 -20.90 6.16 3.87
CA THR A 25 -21.38 4.89 3.28
C THR A 25 -22.63 4.34 3.97
N GLY A 26 -23.22 5.07 4.93
CA GLY A 26 -24.39 4.62 5.70
C GLY A 26 -24.10 3.48 6.69
N ARG A 27 -22.83 3.20 6.98
CA ARG A 27 -22.40 2.08 7.87
C ARG A 27 -22.04 2.56 9.28
N SER A 28 -22.76 3.52 9.82
CA SER A 28 -22.58 4.02 11.20
C SER A 28 -23.19 3.07 12.25
N GLY A 29 -22.82 3.29 13.52
CA GLY A 29 -23.40 2.57 14.67
C GLY A 29 -23.00 1.11 14.77
N TRP A 30 -21.92 0.73 14.12
CA TRP A 30 -21.50 -0.67 14.08
C TRP A 30 -21.08 -1.19 15.46
N ALA A 31 -20.48 -0.38 16.31
CA ALA A 31 -20.10 -0.77 17.67
C ALA A 31 -21.32 -1.00 18.56
N MET A 32 -22.37 -0.21 18.38
CA MET A 32 -23.60 -0.32 19.17
C MET A 32 -24.34 -1.63 18.94
N ARG A 33 -24.17 -2.24 17.76
CA ARG A 33 -24.83 -3.51 17.39
C ARG A 33 -24.23 -4.72 18.10
N VAL A 34 -23.01 -4.61 18.61
CA VAL A 34 -22.26 -5.69 19.27
C VAL A 34 -21.91 -5.33 20.72
N SER A 35 -22.42 -4.18 21.21
CA SER A 35 -22.18 -3.74 22.59
C SER A 35 -22.95 -4.60 23.58
N ASP A 36 -22.30 -5.01 24.65
CA ASP A 36 -22.86 -5.76 25.78
C ASP A 36 -22.61 -5.05 27.12
N ALA A 37 -23.07 -5.63 28.21
CA ALA A 37 -22.93 -5.08 29.55
C ALA A 37 -21.46 -5.02 30.01
N GLU A 38 -20.62 -5.96 29.56
CA GLU A 38 -19.20 -6.03 29.93
C GLU A 38 -18.43 -4.88 29.25
N LEU A 39 -18.70 -4.62 27.97
CA LEU A 39 -18.12 -3.48 27.25
C LEU A 39 -18.59 -2.14 27.85
N GLN A 40 -19.87 -2.04 28.24
CA GLN A 40 -20.39 -0.83 28.90
C GLN A 40 -19.74 -0.61 30.26
N ALA A 41 -19.53 -1.67 31.04
CA ALA A 41 -18.82 -1.59 32.33
C ALA A 41 -17.36 -1.16 32.13
N PHE A 42 -16.66 -1.72 31.15
CA PHE A 42 -15.31 -1.32 30.80
C PHE A 42 -15.28 0.17 30.41
N SER A 43 -16.17 0.63 29.56
CA SER A 43 -16.21 2.04 29.12
C SER A 43 -16.48 3.00 30.28
N ALA A 44 -17.37 2.60 31.21
CA ALA A 44 -17.63 3.39 32.42
C ALA A 44 -16.41 3.45 33.35
N GLU A 45 -15.70 2.35 33.51
CA GLU A 45 -14.47 2.28 34.29
C GLU A 45 -13.40 3.20 33.73
N GLN A 46 -13.20 3.22 32.42
CA GLN A 46 -12.23 4.13 31.77
C GLN A 46 -12.52 5.59 32.11
N ILE A 47 -13.77 6.00 31.98
CA ILE A 47 -14.20 7.38 32.28
C ILE A 47 -14.05 7.70 33.79
N ASN A 48 -14.30 6.74 34.66
CA ASN A 48 -14.15 6.93 36.11
C ASN A 48 -12.68 7.08 36.53
N ARG A 49 -11.75 6.39 35.87
CA ARG A 49 -10.31 6.46 36.11
C ARG A 49 -9.66 7.70 35.54
N ALA A 50 -10.24 8.30 34.50
CA ALA A 50 -9.70 9.47 33.84
C ALA A 50 -9.70 10.71 34.78
N ASP A 51 -8.62 11.48 34.77
CA ASP A 51 -8.55 12.78 35.40
C ASP A 51 -8.81 13.93 34.43
N ALA A 52 -8.59 13.68 33.14
CA ALA A 52 -8.90 14.60 32.06
C ALA A 52 -9.20 13.84 30.76
N LEU A 53 -9.90 14.51 29.85
CA LEU A 53 -10.21 14.01 28.51
C LEU A 53 -9.47 14.81 27.45
N LEU A 54 -8.99 14.12 26.42
CA LEU A 54 -8.34 14.72 25.24
C LEU A 54 -9.10 14.35 23.97
N PHE A 55 -9.38 15.33 23.14
CA PHE A 55 -10.15 15.18 21.92
C PHE A 55 -9.51 15.87 20.72
N GLY A 56 -9.66 15.27 19.53
CA GLY A 56 -9.67 16.04 18.30
C GLY A 56 -11.04 16.70 18.07
N ARG A 57 -11.07 17.73 17.23
CA ARG A 57 -12.28 18.54 16.97
C ARG A 57 -13.52 17.70 16.62
N THR A 58 -13.38 16.70 15.75
CA THR A 58 -14.52 15.89 15.28
C THR A 58 -15.17 15.12 16.42
N THR A 59 -14.36 14.38 17.19
CA THR A 59 -14.86 13.60 18.33
C THR A 59 -15.43 14.51 19.43
N PHE A 60 -14.79 15.65 19.68
CA PHE A 60 -15.31 16.64 20.62
C PHE A 60 -16.72 17.13 20.22
N ASN A 61 -16.94 17.49 18.97
CA ASN A 61 -18.25 17.95 18.49
C ASN A 61 -19.33 16.88 18.66
N ILE A 62 -19.01 15.62 18.38
CA ILE A 62 -19.94 14.49 18.57
C ILE A 62 -20.28 14.35 20.07
N TRP A 63 -19.28 14.37 20.92
CA TRP A 63 -19.49 14.23 22.37
C TRP A 63 -20.22 15.42 22.98
N ALA A 64 -19.92 16.63 22.56
CA ALA A 64 -20.59 17.86 23.02
C ALA A 64 -22.08 17.92 22.60
N ALA A 65 -22.41 17.31 21.46
CA ALA A 65 -23.79 17.20 21.03
C ALA A 65 -24.59 16.10 21.78
N PHE A 66 -23.95 15.02 22.18
CA PHE A 66 -24.61 13.87 22.77
C PHE A 66 -24.67 13.90 24.30
N TRP A 67 -23.52 14.06 24.98
CA TRP A 67 -23.42 13.84 26.43
C TRP A 67 -24.21 14.80 27.28
N PRO A 68 -24.34 16.09 26.96
CA PRO A 68 -25.20 17.01 27.76
C PRO A 68 -26.67 16.63 27.80
N THR A 69 -27.13 15.90 26.77
CA THR A 69 -28.52 15.46 26.62
C THR A 69 -28.70 13.93 26.71
N ALA A 70 -27.69 13.23 27.20
CA ALA A 70 -27.67 11.78 27.25
C ALA A 70 -28.87 11.20 28.02
N PRO A 71 -29.44 10.05 27.58
CA PRO A 71 -30.62 9.45 28.21
C PRO A 71 -30.29 8.97 29.63
N LYS A 72 -31.34 8.86 30.49
CA LYS A 72 -31.23 8.50 31.90
C LYS A 72 -30.32 7.32 32.23
N PRO A 73 -30.30 6.20 31.48
CA PRO A 73 -29.36 5.09 31.77
C PRO A 73 -27.89 5.50 31.68
N ALA A 74 -27.53 6.49 30.86
CA ALA A 74 -26.18 7.02 30.71
C ALA A 74 -25.87 8.18 31.66
N ALA A 75 -26.83 8.66 32.50
CA ALA A 75 -26.67 9.84 33.32
C ALA A 75 -25.43 9.82 34.27
N PRO A 76 -25.08 8.71 34.94
CA PRO A 76 -23.87 8.69 35.78
C PRO A 76 -22.58 8.96 34.99
N MET A 77 -22.45 8.37 33.80
CA MET A 77 -21.31 8.60 32.92
C MET A 77 -21.31 10.01 32.37
N ALA A 78 -22.48 10.54 31.97
CA ALA A 78 -22.64 11.91 31.49
C ALA A 78 -22.24 12.93 32.56
N ALA A 79 -22.60 12.73 33.82
CA ALA A 79 -22.22 13.58 34.94
C ALA A 79 -20.70 13.56 35.17
N ARG A 80 -20.08 12.39 35.10
CA ARG A 80 -18.62 12.26 35.24
C ARG A 80 -17.89 12.96 34.09
N ILE A 81 -18.30 12.76 32.84
CA ILE A 81 -17.74 13.41 31.65
C ILE A 81 -17.88 14.94 31.76
N ALA A 82 -19.03 15.44 32.22
CA ALA A 82 -19.26 16.86 32.39
C ALA A 82 -18.31 17.50 33.44
N ALA A 83 -18.00 16.76 34.50
CA ALA A 83 -17.11 17.22 35.58
C ALA A 83 -15.62 17.21 35.17
N LEU A 84 -15.19 16.33 34.28
CA LEU A 84 -13.80 16.21 33.87
C LEU A 84 -13.32 17.44 33.07
N PRO A 85 -12.06 17.89 33.26
CA PRO A 85 -11.39 18.76 32.31
C PRO A 85 -11.35 18.14 30.93
N LYS A 86 -11.62 18.93 29.89
CA LYS A 86 -11.63 18.53 28.50
C LYS A 86 -10.66 19.39 27.71
N TYR A 87 -9.69 18.77 27.07
CA TYR A 87 -8.72 19.42 26.20
C TYR A 87 -9.03 19.06 24.74
N VAL A 88 -9.09 20.06 23.86
CA VAL A 88 -9.46 19.87 22.46
C VAL A 88 -8.36 20.42 21.57
N VAL A 89 -7.69 19.55 20.84
CA VAL A 89 -6.68 19.95 19.86
C VAL A 89 -7.36 20.46 18.60
N SER A 90 -7.34 21.79 18.41
CA SER A 90 -7.93 22.42 17.22
C SER A 90 -7.49 23.86 17.05
N ARG A 91 -7.04 24.22 15.86
CA ARG A 91 -6.73 25.61 15.49
C ARG A 91 -7.97 26.40 15.02
N THR A 92 -9.05 25.72 14.69
CA THR A 92 -10.21 26.32 14.00
C THR A 92 -11.52 26.19 14.79
N LEU A 93 -11.55 25.41 15.89
CA LEU A 93 -12.73 25.33 16.75
C LEU A 93 -12.88 26.66 17.51
N PRO A 94 -14.06 27.32 17.50
CA PRO A 94 -14.36 28.43 18.39
C PRO A 94 -14.34 27.96 19.85
N ASP A 95 -14.41 28.90 20.77
CA ASP A 95 -14.58 28.57 22.19
C ASP A 95 -15.91 27.82 22.40
N SER A 96 -15.92 26.92 23.38
CA SER A 96 -17.04 26.00 23.61
C SER A 96 -17.75 26.35 24.93
N ASP A 97 -19.06 26.31 24.90
CA ASP A 97 -19.91 26.46 26.09
C ASP A 97 -19.99 25.17 26.95
N TRP A 98 -19.42 24.05 26.48
CA TRP A 98 -19.37 22.83 27.27
C TRP A 98 -18.40 23.01 28.43
N ALA A 99 -18.91 22.92 29.66
CA ALA A 99 -18.13 23.22 30.86
C ALA A 99 -16.79 22.48 30.94
N ASN A 100 -15.80 23.12 31.54
CA ASN A 100 -14.43 22.57 31.73
C ASN A 100 -13.70 22.22 30.42
N THR A 101 -13.96 22.98 29.36
CA THR A 101 -13.31 22.77 28.04
C THR A 101 -12.22 23.82 27.81
N THR A 102 -11.04 23.34 27.40
CA THR A 102 -9.90 24.18 26.96
C THR A 102 -9.50 23.79 25.55
N ILE A 103 -9.44 24.78 24.66
CA ILE A 103 -9.01 24.56 23.27
C ILE A 103 -7.50 24.76 23.17
N LEU A 104 -6.79 23.72 22.77
CA LEU A 104 -5.35 23.73 22.51
C LEU A 104 -5.10 24.15 21.06
N ARG A 105 -4.46 25.33 20.88
CA ARG A 105 -4.25 25.94 19.55
C ARG A 105 -2.78 25.97 19.14
N GLY A 106 -1.89 25.62 20.06
CA GLY A 106 -0.45 25.65 19.90
C GLY A 106 0.09 24.44 19.13
N ASP A 107 1.38 24.23 19.28
CA ASP A 107 2.07 23.07 18.78
C ASP A 107 1.64 21.81 19.55
N LEU A 108 1.31 20.73 18.83
CA LEU A 108 0.77 19.51 19.42
C LEU A 108 1.72 18.91 20.45
N GLU A 109 2.99 18.79 20.12
CA GLU A 109 3.98 18.18 21.01
C GLU A 109 4.12 18.98 22.30
N THR A 110 4.27 20.27 22.19
CA THR A 110 4.43 21.20 23.32
C THR A 110 3.21 21.14 24.26
N GLU A 111 2.01 21.26 23.70
CA GLU A 111 0.77 21.26 24.47
C GLU A 111 0.56 19.93 25.22
N ILE A 112 0.80 18.81 24.56
CA ILE A 112 0.61 17.49 25.18
C ILE A 112 1.68 17.20 26.23
N ARG A 113 2.94 17.57 26.01
CA ARG A 113 4.00 17.44 27.03
C ARG A 113 3.67 18.25 28.28
N GLN A 114 3.17 19.48 28.13
CA GLN A 114 2.74 20.30 29.28
C GLN A 114 1.57 19.65 30.06
N LEU A 115 0.61 19.02 29.36
CA LEU A 115 -0.46 18.28 30.03
C LEU A 115 0.07 17.05 30.78
N LYS A 116 1.02 16.34 30.19
CA LYS A 116 1.65 15.16 30.83
C LYS A 116 2.45 15.54 32.09
N GLU A 117 3.02 16.75 32.17
CA GLU A 117 3.73 17.26 33.35
C GLU A 117 2.81 17.65 34.51
N GLN A 118 1.52 17.83 34.28
CA GLN A 118 0.56 18.11 35.33
C GLN A 118 0.36 16.91 36.26
N ASP A 119 0.11 17.18 37.54
CA ASP A 119 -0.29 16.14 38.49
C ASP A 119 -1.59 15.50 38.08
N GLY A 120 -1.71 14.18 38.29
CA GLY A 120 -2.89 13.39 37.98
C GLY A 120 -2.52 12.02 37.39
N GLY A 121 -3.51 11.16 37.24
CA GLY A 121 -3.38 9.81 36.69
C GLY A 121 -3.48 9.78 35.16
N GLU A 122 -4.69 9.59 34.65
CA GLU A 122 -4.92 9.34 33.20
C GLU A 122 -5.46 10.57 32.46
N LEU A 123 -4.75 11.01 31.42
CA LEU A 123 -5.28 11.85 30.35
C LEU A 123 -5.82 10.92 29.27
N LEU A 124 -7.14 10.79 29.19
CA LEU A 124 -7.81 9.80 28.36
C LEU A 124 -8.20 10.39 26.99
N ALA A 125 -7.63 9.89 25.92
CA ALA A 125 -7.95 10.28 24.55
C ALA A 125 -8.93 9.27 23.92
N TYR A 126 -10.10 9.78 23.49
CA TYR A 126 -11.07 9.04 22.70
C TYR A 126 -11.14 9.60 21.29
N GLY A 127 -10.78 8.81 20.30
CA GLY A 127 -10.85 9.25 18.90
C GLY A 127 -10.07 10.54 18.68
N SER A 128 -10.07 10.99 17.66
CA SER A 128 -10.04 11.13 16.27
C SER A 128 -8.76 10.50 15.67
N ALA A 129 -8.90 9.77 14.57
CA ALA A 129 -7.78 9.11 13.88
C ALA A 129 -6.59 10.05 13.66
N ASP A 130 -6.85 11.28 13.22
CA ASP A 130 -5.80 12.25 12.91
C ASP A 130 -5.04 12.72 14.15
N LEU A 131 -5.73 12.89 15.29
CA LEU A 131 -5.08 13.21 16.55
C LEU A 131 -4.21 12.06 17.03
N VAL A 132 -4.76 10.84 17.05
CA VAL A 132 -4.04 9.64 17.52
C VAL A 132 -2.81 9.36 16.64
N ALA A 133 -2.94 9.51 15.31
CA ALA A 133 -1.81 9.38 14.41
C ALA A 133 -0.69 10.38 14.76
N GLY A 134 -1.00 11.66 14.95
CA GLY A 134 -0.02 12.67 15.34
C GLY A 134 0.59 12.40 16.73
N LEU A 135 -0.19 11.92 17.70
CA LEU A 135 0.32 11.54 19.02
C LEU A 135 1.27 10.33 18.96
N LEU A 136 0.99 9.38 18.09
CA LEU A 136 1.87 8.24 17.84
C LEU A 136 3.14 8.67 17.10
N GLU A 137 3.05 9.50 16.07
CA GLU A 137 4.20 10.02 15.31
C GLU A 137 5.19 10.76 16.23
N LEU A 138 4.67 11.51 17.20
CA LEU A 138 5.46 12.27 18.20
C LEU A 138 5.85 11.44 19.43
N ASP A 139 5.50 10.16 19.45
CA ASP A 139 5.84 9.24 20.52
C ASP A 139 5.34 9.70 21.93
N LEU A 140 4.14 10.25 21.98
CA LEU A 140 3.54 10.81 23.18
C LEU A 140 2.61 9.87 23.93
N VAL A 141 2.16 8.78 23.27
CA VAL A 141 1.21 7.80 23.84
C VAL A 141 1.92 6.86 24.81
N ASP A 142 1.44 6.77 26.04
CA ASP A 142 1.98 5.89 27.07
C ASP A 142 1.28 4.52 27.09
N GLU A 143 -0.03 4.50 26.81
CA GLU A 143 -0.84 3.30 26.79
C GLU A 143 -1.90 3.38 25.70
N MET A 144 -2.17 2.27 25.06
CA MET A 144 -3.19 2.14 24.02
C MET A 144 -4.16 1.00 24.37
N ARG A 145 -5.43 1.32 24.47
CA ARG A 145 -6.54 0.37 24.71
C ARG A 145 -7.35 0.23 23.42
N ILE A 146 -7.14 -0.86 22.71
CA ILE A 146 -7.87 -1.16 21.49
C ILE A 146 -9.07 -2.05 21.82
N ILE A 147 -10.25 -1.57 21.49
CA ILE A 147 -11.50 -2.31 21.62
C ILE A 147 -11.83 -2.83 20.22
N LEU A 148 -11.48 -4.09 19.98
CA LEU A 148 -11.54 -4.74 18.69
C LEU A 148 -12.87 -5.46 18.54
N PHE A 149 -13.68 -5.00 17.59
CA PHE A 149 -15.00 -5.55 17.29
C PHE A 149 -14.90 -6.66 16.23
N PRO A 150 -15.70 -7.75 16.36
CA PRO A 150 -15.71 -8.86 15.40
C PRO A 150 -16.48 -8.47 14.12
N ILE A 151 -16.03 -7.41 13.46
CA ILE A 151 -16.69 -6.79 12.30
C ILE A 151 -15.65 -6.49 11.24
N ILE A 152 -15.99 -6.75 9.96
CA ILE A 152 -15.27 -6.28 8.79
C ILE A 152 -16.17 -5.24 8.11
N LEU A 153 -15.73 -3.97 8.08
CA LEU A 153 -16.53 -2.87 7.52
C LEU A 153 -16.21 -2.59 6.05
N GLY A 154 -14.98 -2.83 5.63
CA GLY A 154 -14.49 -2.73 4.26
C GLY A 154 -14.11 -1.31 3.81
N SER A 155 -14.60 -0.26 4.48
CA SER A 155 -14.29 1.14 4.15
C SER A 155 -14.47 2.05 5.35
N GLY A 156 -13.72 3.15 5.39
CA GLY A 156 -13.75 4.16 6.46
C GLY A 156 -12.34 4.57 6.88
N LYS A 157 -12.23 5.56 7.77
CA LYS A 157 -10.94 5.95 8.34
C LYS A 157 -10.38 4.82 9.20
N ARG A 158 -9.11 4.49 8.96
CA ARG A 158 -8.37 3.50 9.75
C ARG A 158 -7.61 4.18 10.89
N LEU A 159 -7.40 3.43 11.97
CA LEU A 159 -6.62 3.92 13.10
C LEU A 159 -5.15 4.09 12.72
N PHE A 160 -4.58 3.09 12.07
CA PHE A 160 -3.20 3.14 11.60
C PHE A 160 -3.18 3.54 10.12
N ARG A 161 -2.32 4.51 9.80
CA ARG A 161 -2.14 5.00 8.43
C ARG A 161 -1.24 4.06 7.64
N ASP A 162 -1.45 4.01 6.34
CA ASP A 162 -0.48 3.46 5.41
C ASP A 162 0.83 4.26 5.54
N GLU A 163 1.98 3.59 5.43
CA GLU A 163 3.32 4.20 5.55
C GLU A 163 3.68 4.73 6.97
N ALA A 164 2.97 4.29 8.01
CA ALA A 164 3.36 4.60 9.38
C ALA A 164 4.69 3.91 9.75
N ASP A 165 5.53 4.60 10.55
CA ASP A 165 6.75 4.01 11.06
C ASP A 165 6.49 2.72 11.86
N LEU A 166 7.39 1.75 11.73
CA LEU A 166 7.34 0.50 12.50
C LEU A 166 7.47 0.81 14.00
N ARG A 167 6.47 0.39 14.77
CA ARG A 167 6.41 0.57 16.22
C ARG A 167 6.07 -0.74 16.90
N TYR A 168 6.82 -1.05 17.91
CA TYR A 168 6.56 -2.23 18.72
C TYR A 168 5.81 -1.87 19.99
N LEU A 169 4.79 -2.66 20.29
CA LEU A 169 3.97 -2.51 21.48
C LEU A 169 4.08 -3.77 22.33
N ARG A 170 4.08 -3.60 23.65
CA ARG A 170 4.04 -4.69 24.61
C ARG A 170 2.60 -4.89 25.08
N LEU A 171 2.06 -6.07 24.90
CA LEU A 171 0.74 -6.41 25.42
C LEU A 171 0.79 -6.48 26.95
N LEU A 172 -0.06 -5.69 27.62
CA LEU A 172 -0.22 -5.70 29.07
C LEU A 172 -1.34 -6.63 29.51
N SER A 173 -2.46 -6.56 28.84
CA SER A 173 -3.63 -7.39 29.15
C SER A 173 -4.54 -7.58 27.95
N THR A 174 -5.35 -8.63 28.01
CA THR A 174 -6.43 -8.89 27.08
C THR A 174 -7.67 -9.35 27.83
N ALA A 175 -8.84 -8.93 27.35
CA ALA A 175 -10.13 -9.41 27.84
C ALA A 175 -11.06 -9.61 26.63
N THR A 176 -12.01 -10.54 26.78
CA THR A 176 -13.03 -10.79 25.75
C THR A 176 -14.40 -10.70 26.39
N THR A 177 -15.30 -9.96 25.77
CA THR A 177 -16.68 -9.85 26.24
C THR A 177 -17.57 -10.96 25.67
N SER A 178 -18.76 -11.14 26.23
CA SER A 178 -19.71 -12.16 25.80
C SER A 178 -20.21 -11.96 24.36
N SER A 179 -20.15 -10.75 23.83
CA SER A 179 -20.44 -10.45 22.42
C SER A 179 -19.28 -10.69 21.46
N GLY A 180 -18.13 -11.16 21.96
CA GLY A 180 -16.94 -11.44 21.16
C GLY A 180 -16.06 -10.21 20.86
N VAL A 181 -16.31 -9.07 21.52
CA VAL A 181 -15.43 -7.92 21.49
C VAL A 181 -14.16 -8.23 22.28
N VAL A 182 -12.99 -7.96 21.71
CA VAL A 182 -11.69 -8.18 22.37
C VAL A 182 -11.11 -6.82 22.80
N ILE A 183 -10.74 -6.70 24.07
CA ILE A 183 -10.10 -5.51 24.61
C ILE A 183 -8.62 -5.82 24.77
N LEU A 184 -7.77 -5.06 24.10
CA LEU A 184 -6.32 -5.21 24.09
C LEU A 184 -5.70 -3.98 24.72
N THR A 185 -4.93 -4.17 25.77
CA THR A 185 -4.16 -3.06 26.39
C THR A 185 -2.70 -3.23 26.08
N TYR A 186 -2.13 -2.23 25.43
CA TYR A 186 -0.72 -2.17 25.07
C TYR A 186 -0.05 -0.99 25.71
N GLU A 187 1.22 -1.12 25.99
CA GLU A 187 2.10 0.01 26.21
C GLU A 187 3.22 0.02 25.17
N ARG A 188 3.92 1.13 25.12
CA ARG A 188 5.13 1.23 24.31
C ARG A 188 6.15 0.18 24.75
N ALA A 189 6.64 -0.63 23.84
CA ALA A 189 7.79 -1.47 24.10
C ALA A 189 9.01 -0.57 24.29
N GLY A 190 9.54 -0.50 25.52
CA GLY A 190 10.83 0.14 25.74
C GLY A 190 11.93 -0.72 25.14
N ALA A 191 12.92 -0.08 24.52
CA ALA A 191 14.16 -0.63 23.98
C ALA A 191 14.06 -1.87 23.03
N GLU A 192 14.96 -1.89 22.12
CA GLU A 192 15.22 -2.82 21.03
C GLU A 192 14.61 -4.22 21.21
N LEU A 193 13.72 -4.57 20.28
CA LEU A 193 13.42 -5.97 20.05
C LEU A 193 14.71 -6.68 19.62
N PRO A 194 14.87 -7.96 19.99
CA PRO A 194 15.98 -8.75 19.52
C PRO A 194 16.08 -8.66 18.01
N ALA A 195 17.30 -8.57 17.49
CA ALA A 195 17.53 -8.57 16.04
C ALA A 195 16.73 -9.72 15.41
N ALA A 196 16.21 -9.49 14.21
CA ALA A 196 15.38 -10.50 13.53
C ALA A 196 16.06 -11.88 13.47
N GLU A 197 17.40 -11.90 13.42
CA GLU A 197 18.23 -13.12 13.48
C GLU A 197 18.19 -13.82 14.85
N GLU A 198 18.16 -13.07 15.96
CA GLU A 198 18.01 -13.65 17.31
C GLU A 198 16.59 -14.13 17.56
N ALA A 199 15.58 -13.40 17.08
CA ALA A 199 14.19 -13.83 17.15
C ALA A 199 13.94 -15.08 16.29
N ALA A 200 14.55 -15.19 15.11
CA ALA A 200 14.50 -16.37 14.25
C ALA A 200 15.21 -17.59 14.87
N ALA A 201 16.27 -17.38 15.67
CA ALA A 201 16.95 -18.47 16.41
C ALA A 201 16.11 -19.02 17.57
N ALA A 202 15.24 -18.23 18.16
CA ALA A 202 14.31 -18.64 19.22
C ALA A 202 13.07 -19.39 18.69
N TYR A 203 12.70 -19.18 17.41
CA TYR A 203 11.74 -20.02 16.72
C TYR A 203 12.44 -21.33 16.30
N TYR A 204 11.87 -22.47 16.66
CA TYR A 204 12.35 -23.85 16.37
C TYR A 204 12.36 -24.18 14.86
N TRP A 205 12.92 -23.28 14.05
CA TRP A 205 13.09 -23.54 12.64
C TRP A 205 14.40 -24.29 12.45
N THR A 206 14.31 -25.50 11.93
CA THR A 206 15.50 -26.27 11.57
C THR A 206 16.28 -25.52 10.47
N ASP A 207 17.57 -25.80 10.32
CA ASP A 207 18.40 -25.18 9.27
C ASP A 207 17.79 -25.44 7.87
N ASP A 208 17.17 -26.59 7.65
CA ASP A 208 16.46 -26.92 6.41
C ASP A 208 15.23 -26.03 6.19
N GLN A 209 14.48 -25.69 7.24
CA GLN A 209 13.34 -24.77 7.15
C GLN A 209 13.79 -23.34 6.92
N ARG A 210 14.91 -22.90 7.52
CA ARG A 210 15.52 -21.62 7.25
C ARG A 210 16.04 -21.51 5.82
N GLN A 211 16.64 -22.60 5.31
CA GLN A 211 17.10 -22.69 3.92
C GLN A 211 15.92 -22.66 2.94
N PHE A 212 14.80 -23.32 3.28
CA PHE A 212 13.56 -23.25 2.49
C PHE A 212 12.97 -21.84 2.44
N LEU A 213 12.98 -21.09 3.55
CA LEU A 213 12.51 -19.70 3.56
C LEU A 213 13.46 -18.78 2.80
N ARG A 214 14.78 -18.94 2.98
CA ARG A 214 15.75 -18.18 2.16
C ARG A 214 15.61 -18.50 0.68
N ALA A 215 15.39 -19.77 0.33
CA ALA A 215 15.07 -20.18 -1.03
C ALA A 215 13.73 -19.61 -1.51
N ALA A 216 12.73 -19.41 -0.63
CA ALA A 216 11.47 -18.77 -0.95
C ALA A 216 11.61 -17.24 -1.10
N GLU A 217 12.47 -16.59 -0.31
CA GLU A 217 12.85 -15.17 -0.49
C GLU A 217 13.72 -14.94 -1.72
N GLU A 218 14.56 -15.92 -2.09
CA GLU A 218 15.32 -15.91 -3.35
C GLU A 218 14.45 -16.18 -4.59
N THR A 219 13.18 -16.58 -4.42
CA THR A 219 12.30 -17.00 -5.53
C THR A 219 11.33 -15.92 -6.01
N ASP A 220 11.66 -14.65 -5.99
CA ASP A 220 11.03 -13.66 -6.88
C ASP A 220 11.55 -13.78 -8.33
N ARG A 221 12.16 -14.92 -8.67
CA ARG A 221 12.54 -15.25 -10.04
C ARG A 221 11.45 -16.09 -10.67
N ILE A 222 10.88 -15.58 -11.73
CA ILE A 222 9.94 -16.31 -12.56
C ILE A 222 10.46 -16.49 -13.99
N LEU A 223 10.06 -17.58 -14.62
CA LEU A 223 10.28 -17.72 -16.07
C LEU A 223 9.26 -16.82 -16.79
N ALA A 224 9.74 -15.84 -17.54
CA ALA A 224 8.91 -14.95 -18.32
C ALA A 224 9.48 -14.71 -19.71
N THR A 225 8.59 -14.35 -20.64
CA THR A 225 8.98 -13.85 -21.97
C THR A 225 8.93 -12.33 -21.96
N VAL A 226 10.05 -11.74 -22.27
CA VAL A 226 10.27 -10.28 -22.25
C VAL A 226 10.22 -9.77 -23.69
N VAL A 227 9.48 -8.69 -23.89
CA VAL A 227 9.38 -7.96 -25.17
C VAL A 227 9.88 -6.54 -24.95
N PHE A 228 10.88 -6.15 -25.73
CA PHE A 228 11.31 -4.76 -25.89
C PHE A 228 10.89 -4.24 -27.24
N THR A 229 10.52 -2.98 -27.32
CA THR A 229 10.36 -2.26 -28.59
C THR A 229 11.06 -0.92 -28.54
N ASP A 230 11.33 -0.35 -29.71
CA ASP A 230 11.94 0.94 -29.88
C ASP A 230 11.49 1.57 -31.20
N ILE A 231 11.19 2.87 -31.23
CA ILE A 231 10.79 3.60 -32.42
C ILE A 231 12.05 3.92 -33.24
N VAL A 232 12.00 3.55 -34.52
CA VAL A 232 13.12 3.81 -35.45
C VAL A 232 13.28 5.30 -35.69
N GLU A 233 14.52 5.80 -35.60
CA GLU A 233 14.89 7.21 -35.81
C GLU A 233 14.09 8.20 -34.91
N SER A 234 13.82 7.80 -33.68
CA SER A 234 13.00 8.58 -32.74
C SER A 234 13.52 10.00 -32.53
N THR A 235 14.83 10.19 -32.40
CA THR A 235 15.47 11.51 -32.21
C THR A 235 15.31 12.40 -33.42
N GLU A 236 15.54 11.87 -34.63
CA GLU A 236 15.44 12.62 -35.91
C GLU A 236 13.97 13.01 -36.18
N ARG A 237 13.05 12.08 -35.91
CA ARG A 237 11.60 12.36 -36.02
C ARG A 237 11.12 13.41 -35.02
N ALA A 238 11.60 13.35 -33.77
CA ALA A 238 11.32 14.37 -32.76
C ALA A 238 11.79 15.75 -33.23
N ALA A 239 13.03 15.84 -33.76
CA ALA A 239 13.59 17.08 -34.27
C ALA A 239 12.80 17.62 -35.49
N ALA A 240 12.31 16.75 -36.37
CA ALA A 240 11.56 17.12 -37.56
C ALA A 240 10.12 17.59 -37.26
N LEU A 241 9.43 16.93 -36.30
CA LEU A 241 8.03 17.18 -35.94
C LEU A 241 7.87 18.28 -34.89
N GLY A 242 8.90 18.53 -34.09
CA GLY A 242 8.86 19.38 -32.91
C GLY A 242 8.13 18.72 -31.72
N ASP A 243 8.44 19.18 -30.50
CA ASP A 243 8.07 18.56 -29.22
C ASP A 243 6.57 18.26 -29.08
N ARG A 244 5.73 19.17 -29.56
CA ARG A 244 4.27 19.06 -29.38
C ARG A 244 3.67 17.95 -30.23
N GLU A 245 4.08 17.84 -31.50
CA GLU A 245 3.56 16.82 -32.40
C GLU A 245 4.19 15.47 -32.11
N TRP A 246 5.48 15.45 -31.76
CA TRP A 246 6.16 14.25 -31.33
C TRP A 246 5.49 13.62 -30.09
N ARG A 247 5.15 14.43 -29.09
CA ARG A 247 4.42 13.97 -27.90
C ARG A 247 3.09 13.31 -28.26
N ARG A 248 2.33 13.86 -29.23
CA ARG A 248 1.08 13.23 -29.70
C ARG A 248 1.32 11.88 -30.40
N VAL A 249 2.45 11.73 -31.08
CA VAL A 249 2.84 10.45 -31.70
C VAL A 249 3.14 9.43 -30.59
N LEU A 250 3.90 9.81 -29.58
CA LEU A 250 4.20 8.96 -28.43
C LEU A 250 2.93 8.54 -27.68
N ASP A 251 2.00 9.45 -27.40
CA ASP A 251 0.73 9.17 -26.73
C ASP A 251 -0.10 8.11 -27.50
N ARG A 252 -0.13 8.23 -28.83
CA ARG A 252 -0.80 7.23 -29.70
C ARG A 252 -0.07 5.91 -29.72
N HIS A 253 1.25 5.91 -29.76
CA HIS A 253 2.07 4.73 -29.66
C HIS A 253 1.82 4.01 -28.33
N ASP A 254 1.90 4.69 -27.19
CA ASP A 254 1.71 4.12 -25.87
C ASP A 254 0.30 3.55 -25.68
N THR A 255 -0.71 4.24 -26.22
CA THR A 255 -2.10 3.73 -26.22
C THR A 255 -2.22 2.43 -27.01
N ALA A 256 -1.64 2.39 -28.23
CA ALA A 256 -1.66 1.20 -29.07
C ALA A 256 -0.84 0.05 -28.44
N ALA A 257 0.29 0.37 -27.84
CA ALA A 257 1.16 -0.60 -27.17
C ALA A 257 0.44 -1.26 -26.00
N ARG A 258 -0.18 -0.48 -25.14
CA ARG A 258 -0.96 -0.98 -24.01
C ARG A 258 -2.09 -1.90 -24.49
N ALA A 259 -2.84 -1.49 -25.48
CA ALA A 259 -3.95 -2.28 -26.03
C ALA A 259 -3.49 -3.63 -26.60
N GLU A 260 -2.36 -3.67 -27.33
CA GLU A 260 -1.85 -4.95 -27.88
C GLU A 260 -1.24 -5.84 -26.79
N VAL A 261 -0.55 -5.29 -25.78
CA VAL A 261 -0.04 -6.05 -24.65
C VAL A 261 -1.18 -6.69 -23.86
N GLU A 262 -2.23 -5.92 -23.53
CA GLU A 262 -3.41 -6.40 -22.81
C GLU A 262 -4.20 -7.44 -23.62
N ARG A 263 -4.37 -7.23 -24.92
CA ARG A 263 -5.03 -8.17 -25.84
C ARG A 263 -4.43 -9.58 -25.76
N TRP A 264 -3.11 -9.65 -25.64
CA TRP A 264 -2.38 -10.91 -25.54
C TRP A 264 -2.06 -11.32 -24.10
N ARG A 265 -2.77 -10.74 -23.13
CA ARG A 265 -2.64 -11.02 -21.67
C ARG A 265 -1.21 -10.84 -21.15
N GLY A 266 -0.49 -9.86 -21.69
CA GLY A 266 0.79 -9.41 -21.18
C GLY A 266 0.62 -8.34 -20.10
N THR A 267 1.74 -8.00 -19.46
CA THR A 267 1.84 -6.86 -18.55
C THR A 267 2.82 -5.85 -19.12
N LEU A 268 2.38 -4.62 -19.32
CA LEU A 268 3.28 -3.52 -19.63
C LEU A 268 4.03 -3.15 -18.37
N VAL A 269 5.37 -3.31 -18.38
CA VAL A 269 6.22 -3.02 -17.23
C VAL A 269 6.54 -1.52 -17.17
N LYS A 270 7.02 -0.96 -18.28
CA LYS A 270 7.30 0.48 -18.39
C LYS A 270 7.38 0.94 -19.84
N SER A 271 7.14 2.24 -20.05
CA SER A 271 7.53 2.95 -21.27
C SER A 271 8.97 3.45 -21.11
N THR A 272 9.80 3.30 -22.15
CA THR A 272 11.21 3.71 -22.17
C THR A 272 11.42 5.06 -22.87
N GLY A 273 10.33 5.78 -23.10
CA GLY A 273 10.31 7.08 -23.80
C GLY A 273 9.92 6.92 -25.27
N ASP A 274 10.65 6.16 -26.05
CA ASP A 274 10.40 5.86 -27.45
C ASP A 274 10.12 4.37 -27.71
N GLY A 275 9.93 3.60 -26.65
CA GLY A 275 9.60 2.17 -26.73
C GLY A 275 8.92 1.66 -25.47
N ILE A 276 8.75 0.36 -25.39
CA ILE A 276 8.16 -0.30 -24.21
C ILE A 276 8.96 -1.52 -23.76
N LEU A 277 8.81 -1.84 -22.50
CA LEU A 277 9.14 -3.12 -21.89
C LEU A 277 7.84 -3.79 -21.44
N ALA A 278 7.58 -4.99 -21.96
CA ALA A 278 6.43 -5.80 -21.55
C ALA A 278 6.86 -7.24 -21.22
N ARG A 279 6.10 -7.91 -20.36
CA ARG A 279 6.29 -9.32 -20.01
C ARG A 279 5.06 -10.15 -20.32
N PHE A 280 5.29 -11.43 -20.62
CA PHE A 280 4.26 -12.42 -20.92
C PHE A 280 4.59 -13.75 -20.24
N ASP A 281 3.56 -14.49 -19.89
CA ASP A 281 3.65 -15.87 -19.39
C ASP A 281 3.83 -16.92 -20.50
N SER A 282 3.72 -16.50 -21.79
CA SER A 282 3.78 -17.38 -22.94
C SER A 282 4.57 -16.73 -24.09
N PRO A 283 5.59 -17.43 -24.63
CA PRO A 283 6.33 -16.96 -25.79
C PRO A 283 5.45 -16.71 -27.02
N SER A 284 4.44 -17.54 -27.24
CA SER A 284 3.52 -17.40 -28.37
C SER A 284 2.65 -16.14 -28.26
N ARG A 285 2.24 -15.75 -27.04
CA ARG A 285 1.52 -14.50 -26.79
C ARG A 285 2.41 -13.28 -26.97
N ALA A 286 3.64 -13.35 -26.47
CA ALA A 286 4.66 -12.31 -26.66
C ALA A 286 4.94 -12.04 -28.13
N LEU A 287 5.11 -13.11 -28.93
CA LEU A 287 5.34 -13.01 -30.36
C LEU A 287 4.17 -12.36 -31.10
N ARG A 288 2.94 -12.79 -30.81
CA ARG A 288 1.74 -12.18 -31.42
C ARG A 288 1.59 -10.70 -31.01
N ALA A 289 1.87 -10.36 -29.77
CA ALA A 289 1.86 -8.98 -29.31
C ALA A 289 2.90 -8.13 -30.06
N ALA A 290 4.14 -8.61 -30.18
CA ALA A 290 5.20 -7.88 -30.89
C ALA A 290 4.86 -7.66 -32.37
N LEU A 291 4.33 -8.66 -33.06
CA LEU A 291 3.88 -8.53 -34.46
C LEU A 291 2.70 -7.55 -34.58
N GLY A 292 1.72 -7.63 -33.65
CA GLY A 292 0.60 -6.69 -33.58
C GLY A 292 1.03 -5.26 -33.34
N LEU A 293 2.01 -5.06 -32.43
CA LEU A 293 2.63 -3.76 -32.17
C LEU A 293 3.28 -3.16 -33.42
N GLY A 294 4.03 -3.96 -34.18
CA GLY A 294 4.62 -3.51 -35.45
C GLY A 294 3.55 -3.04 -36.45
N GLN A 295 2.43 -3.76 -36.55
CA GLN A 295 1.31 -3.35 -37.42
C GLN A 295 0.60 -2.10 -36.88
N ALA A 296 0.41 -1.97 -35.58
CA ALA A 296 -0.20 -0.81 -34.97
C ALA A 296 0.65 0.43 -35.15
N ALA A 297 1.97 0.33 -35.00
CA ALA A 297 2.92 1.41 -35.25
C ALA A 297 2.85 1.91 -36.71
N LYS A 298 2.81 1.01 -37.67
CA LYS A 298 2.66 1.38 -39.10
C LYS A 298 1.37 2.18 -39.37
N ARG A 299 0.25 1.82 -38.69
CA ARG A 299 -1.03 2.55 -38.84
C ARG A 299 -0.98 4.00 -38.35
N ILE A 300 -0.10 4.30 -37.41
CA ILE A 300 0.11 5.67 -36.88
C ILE A 300 1.31 6.40 -37.53
N GLY A 301 1.89 5.80 -38.59
CA GLY A 301 2.94 6.42 -39.39
C GLY A 301 4.35 6.32 -38.80
N ILE A 302 4.58 5.41 -37.85
CA ILE A 302 5.91 5.12 -37.31
C ILE A 302 6.33 3.69 -37.58
N GLU A 303 7.60 3.45 -37.53
CA GLU A 303 8.20 2.15 -37.60
C GLU A 303 8.88 1.80 -36.28
N ILE A 304 8.70 0.58 -35.81
CA ILE A 304 9.35 0.08 -34.58
C ILE A 304 10.19 -1.16 -34.91
N ARG A 305 11.18 -1.40 -34.08
CA ARG A 305 11.86 -2.70 -33.97
C ARG A 305 11.47 -3.34 -32.64
N ALA A 306 11.41 -4.66 -32.61
CA ALA A 306 11.04 -5.41 -31.42
C ALA A 306 12.02 -6.56 -31.18
N ALA A 307 12.23 -6.89 -29.91
CA ALA A 307 13.03 -8.04 -29.49
C ALA A 307 12.30 -8.88 -28.47
N ILE A 308 12.46 -10.22 -28.55
CA ILE A 308 11.81 -11.18 -27.66
C ILE A 308 12.86 -12.15 -27.11
N HIS A 309 12.85 -12.33 -25.79
CA HIS A 309 13.62 -13.36 -25.12
C HIS A 309 12.82 -14.01 -23.99
N THR A 310 13.05 -15.29 -23.74
CA THR A 310 12.46 -16.02 -22.61
C THR A 310 13.56 -16.47 -21.68
N GLY A 311 13.43 -16.14 -20.39
CA GLY A 311 14.38 -16.51 -19.35
C GLY A 311 13.86 -16.12 -17.97
N GLU A 312 14.68 -16.40 -16.96
CA GLU A 312 14.37 -16.00 -15.59
C GLU A 312 14.52 -14.48 -15.41
N VAL A 313 13.51 -13.88 -14.80
CA VAL A 313 13.43 -12.46 -14.46
C VAL A 313 13.16 -12.29 -12.98
N GLU A 314 13.63 -11.19 -12.41
CA GLU A 314 13.41 -10.80 -11.01
C GLU A 314 12.47 -9.59 -10.97
N PHE A 315 11.52 -9.61 -10.02
CA PHE A 315 10.72 -8.43 -9.70
C PHE A 315 11.43 -7.59 -8.62
N ARG A 316 11.53 -6.29 -8.88
CA ARG A 316 12.02 -5.32 -7.90
C ARG A 316 11.10 -4.10 -7.93
N ASN A 317 10.26 -3.96 -6.93
CA ASN A 317 9.31 -2.84 -6.85
C ASN A 317 8.60 -2.68 -8.19
N ASP A 318 7.83 -2.65 -8.84
CA ASP A 318 7.21 -2.50 -10.16
C ASP A 318 8.17 -2.55 -11.38
N ASP A 319 9.47 -2.83 -11.20
CA ASP A 319 10.41 -3.01 -12.31
C ASP A 319 10.82 -4.48 -12.50
N LEU A 320 11.32 -4.78 -13.70
CA LEU A 320 11.76 -6.11 -14.11
C LEU A 320 13.27 -6.11 -14.26
N GLY A 321 13.97 -6.99 -13.53
CA GLY A 321 15.40 -7.17 -13.56
C GLY A 321 15.81 -8.57 -14.02
N GLY A 322 17.12 -8.83 -13.99
CA GLY A 322 17.71 -10.12 -14.33
C GLY A 322 18.37 -10.18 -15.72
N ILE A 323 19.14 -11.25 -15.92
CA ILE A 323 19.93 -11.40 -17.16
C ILE A 323 19.05 -11.49 -18.42
N ALA A 324 17.85 -12.05 -18.32
CA ALA A 324 16.93 -12.17 -19.44
C ALA A 324 16.47 -10.80 -20.00
N VAL A 325 16.29 -9.81 -19.12
CA VAL A 325 15.96 -8.42 -19.51
C VAL A 325 17.14 -7.80 -20.28
N HIS A 326 18.37 -8.03 -19.81
CA HIS A 326 19.56 -7.54 -20.51
C HIS A 326 19.74 -8.21 -21.88
N ILE A 327 19.53 -9.52 -21.97
CA ILE A 327 19.58 -10.25 -23.26
C ILE A 327 18.55 -9.65 -24.24
N ALA A 328 17.29 -9.51 -23.85
CA ALA A 328 16.25 -8.95 -24.71
C ALA A 328 16.58 -7.54 -25.21
N SER A 329 17.11 -6.68 -24.32
CA SER A 329 17.58 -5.33 -24.69
C SER A 329 18.74 -5.36 -25.70
N ARG A 330 19.66 -6.32 -25.58
CA ARG A 330 20.78 -6.47 -26.55
C ARG A 330 20.32 -7.05 -27.87
N VAL A 331 19.36 -7.97 -27.88
CA VAL A 331 18.71 -8.49 -29.09
C VAL A 331 17.99 -7.36 -29.83
N LEU A 332 17.38 -6.40 -29.11
CA LEU A 332 16.76 -5.23 -29.73
C LEU A 332 17.77 -4.38 -30.52
N ALA A 333 18.99 -4.24 -30.01
CA ALA A 333 20.02 -3.48 -30.71
C ALA A 333 20.44 -4.13 -32.05
N GLU A 334 20.28 -5.44 -32.21
CA GLU A 334 20.56 -6.19 -33.44
C GLU A 334 19.36 -6.20 -34.41
N ALA A 335 18.18 -5.75 -33.97
CA ALA A 335 16.98 -5.74 -34.80
C ALA A 335 17.00 -4.60 -35.82
N ARG A 336 16.61 -4.90 -37.05
CA ARG A 336 16.44 -3.93 -38.15
C ARG A 336 15.12 -3.16 -38.00
N PRO A 337 14.98 -2.01 -38.66
CA PRO A 337 13.69 -1.33 -38.78
C PRO A 337 12.57 -2.29 -39.22
N GLY A 338 11.43 -2.23 -38.54
CA GLY A 338 10.25 -3.06 -38.83
C GLY A 338 10.36 -4.54 -38.45
N GLU A 339 11.49 -4.97 -37.85
CA GLU A 339 11.77 -6.36 -37.55
C GLU A 339 11.33 -6.74 -36.13
N VAL A 340 10.79 -7.96 -35.99
CA VAL A 340 10.61 -8.65 -34.72
C VAL A 340 11.68 -9.72 -34.61
N LEU A 341 12.69 -9.47 -33.80
CA LEU A 341 13.85 -10.35 -33.63
C LEU A 341 13.72 -11.15 -32.32
N LEU A 342 14.07 -12.42 -32.33
CA LEU A 342 13.94 -13.29 -31.16
C LEU A 342 15.12 -14.26 -31.05
N THR A 343 15.36 -14.70 -29.82
CA THR A 343 16.37 -15.71 -29.56
C THR A 343 15.87 -17.12 -29.90
N ARG A 344 16.82 -18.04 -30.12
CA ARG A 344 16.53 -19.47 -30.34
C ARG A 344 15.59 -20.05 -29.28
N THR A 345 15.79 -19.69 -28.01
CA THR A 345 14.93 -20.13 -26.90
C THR A 345 13.45 -19.84 -27.18
N VAL A 346 13.13 -18.61 -27.64
CA VAL A 346 11.75 -18.25 -27.98
C VAL A 346 11.25 -19.04 -29.18
N ARG A 347 12.07 -19.13 -30.22
CA ARG A 347 11.72 -19.88 -31.44
C ARG A 347 11.37 -21.34 -31.14
N ASP A 348 12.17 -21.99 -30.27
CA ASP A 348 11.98 -23.41 -29.94
C ASP A 348 10.77 -23.65 -29.01
N LEU A 349 10.36 -22.65 -28.23
CA LEU A 349 9.18 -22.69 -27.37
C LEU A 349 7.87 -22.33 -28.09
N VAL A 350 7.97 -21.69 -29.27
CA VAL A 350 6.79 -21.29 -30.05
C VAL A 350 6.43 -22.41 -31.03
N THR A 351 5.36 -23.12 -30.73
CA THR A 351 4.81 -24.19 -31.59
C THR A 351 3.35 -23.89 -31.93
N GLY A 352 2.92 -24.27 -33.15
CA GLY A 352 1.52 -24.15 -33.57
C GLY A 352 1.02 -22.72 -33.78
N VAL A 353 1.93 -21.78 -34.02
CA VAL A 353 1.62 -20.40 -34.40
C VAL A 353 1.89 -20.24 -35.89
N ASP A 354 0.96 -19.62 -36.59
CA ASP A 354 1.08 -19.30 -38.02
C ASP A 354 1.99 -18.07 -38.19
N VAL A 355 3.30 -18.30 -38.13
CA VAL A 355 4.38 -17.31 -38.23
C VAL A 355 5.56 -17.93 -38.92
N GLU A 356 6.17 -17.21 -39.82
CA GLU A 356 7.39 -17.61 -40.50
C GLU A 356 8.62 -17.13 -39.74
N PHE A 357 9.64 -17.99 -39.62
CA PHE A 357 10.92 -17.66 -38.97
C PHE A 357 12.06 -17.73 -40.03
N SER A 358 12.83 -16.66 -40.10
CA SER A 358 14.05 -16.58 -40.89
C SER A 358 15.27 -16.45 -40.00
N ALA A 359 16.30 -17.30 -40.24
CA ALA A 359 17.52 -17.24 -39.47
C ALA A 359 18.30 -15.92 -39.71
N ARG A 360 18.71 -15.28 -38.64
CA ARG A 360 19.54 -14.07 -38.70
C ARG A 360 21.02 -14.37 -38.41
N GLY A 361 21.33 -15.62 -38.08
CA GLY A 361 22.67 -16.08 -37.73
C GLY A 361 23.00 -15.94 -36.23
N ALA A 362 24.24 -16.21 -35.89
CA ALA A 362 24.77 -16.07 -34.55
C ALA A 362 25.29 -14.62 -34.31
N ALA A 363 25.00 -14.09 -33.14
CA ALA A 363 25.43 -12.76 -32.70
C ALA A 363 26.12 -12.82 -31.33
N THR A 364 27.15 -12.03 -31.13
CA THR A 364 27.74 -11.79 -29.82
C THR A 364 27.12 -10.57 -29.19
N LEU A 365 26.30 -10.76 -28.14
CA LEU A 365 25.59 -9.69 -27.48
C LEU A 365 26.51 -8.98 -26.46
N ARG A 366 26.63 -7.66 -26.54
CA ARG A 366 27.52 -6.89 -25.67
C ARG A 366 27.22 -7.09 -24.18
N GLY A 367 28.17 -7.63 -23.42
CA GLY A 367 28.06 -7.85 -21.98
C GLY A 367 27.26 -9.09 -21.60
N VAL A 368 26.92 -9.95 -22.56
CA VAL A 368 26.26 -11.25 -22.34
C VAL A 368 27.20 -12.36 -22.84
N PRO A 369 27.52 -13.38 -22.04
CA PRO A 369 28.40 -14.46 -22.45
C PRO A 369 27.81 -15.32 -23.58
N GLY A 370 28.69 -15.83 -24.46
CA GLY A 370 28.38 -16.79 -25.50
C GLY A 370 27.87 -16.19 -26.81
N GLU A 371 27.62 -17.08 -27.80
CA GLU A 371 27.00 -16.74 -29.08
C GLU A 371 25.51 -17.05 -29.04
N TRP A 372 24.71 -16.15 -29.60
CA TRP A 372 23.24 -16.22 -29.58
C TRP A 372 22.69 -16.35 -30.97
N GLU A 373 22.00 -17.47 -31.25
CA GLU A 373 21.28 -17.62 -32.50
C GLU A 373 20.01 -16.80 -32.50
N LEU A 374 19.86 -15.94 -33.48
CA LEU A 374 18.74 -15.02 -33.63
C LEU A 374 17.88 -15.37 -34.84
N PHE A 375 16.59 -15.12 -34.72
CA PHE A 375 15.59 -15.36 -35.76
C PHE A 375 14.70 -14.14 -35.90
N ALA A 376 14.38 -13.77 -37.14
CA ALA A 376 13.36 -12.77 -37.40
C ALA A 376 12.01 -13.48 -37.62
N ALA A 377 10.94 -12.89 -37.10
CA ALA A 377 9.60 -13.39 -37.24
C ALA A 377 8.74 -12.48 -38.13
N SER A 378 7.93 -13.09 -39.03
CA SER A 378 6.98 -12.39 -39.88
C SER A 378 5.65 -13.13 -39.93
N LEU A 379 4.57 -12.39 -40.21
CA LEU A 379 3.32 -13.02 -40.62
C LEU A 379 3.46 -13.59 -42.02
N PRO A 380 2.79 -14.71 -42.35
CA PRO A 380 2.82 -15.32 -43.64
C PRO A 380 2.23 -14.43 -44.74
#